data_a5a640bf31d83386d4536627822bab8e
#
_entry.id   a5a640bf31d83386d4536627822bab8e
#
_cell.length_a   1.000
_cell.length_b   1.000
_cell.length_c   1.000
_cell.angle_alpha   90.00
_cell.angle_beta   90.00
_cell.angle_gamma   90.00
#
_symmetry.space_group_name_H-M   'P 1'
#
loop_
_entity.id
_entity.type
_entity.pdbx_description
1 polymer ?
#
loop_
_entity_poly.entity_id
_entity_poly.type
_entity_poly.pdbx_seq_one_letter_code
_entity_poly.pdbx_strand_id
1 'polypeptide(L)'
;MSPLFTAIVVILALLAVMGIVVGVANDAVNFLNSALGSKVAPRRVILWVAAAGILVGTLTSSGMMEVARSGVFYPGQFSFQEIMMLFLGMMLGNVLLLDLYNTLGLPTSTTVSMVFGLLGAAVAAALFRIAGDPGTSLQDLSQFINTGKAMVIIAAILLSVALAFVAGTLFMYISRLIFSFRYAAVFRRWGAVWCGISLAGILYFALFKGLKSSGLIPTSVSAYVGDHVLVTLLAFWAAASLLLYIFQRMRLNIMRITILSGTFSLALAFAGNDLVNFIGVPVAGFDAYTIAREAGDTQMLMGALNENVPANFLILLTAGILMILTLWTSKKAMHVSETELSLSAQDDAGQQQYGSSVFSRTIVRAALNVSAGIERVVPKHLRESISRRFEYEDVEHSGAPYDMILSLIHISEPTRRR
;
A
#
# COMPACT_ATOMS: atom_id res chain seq x y z
N MET A 1 35.33 3.40 16.71
CA MET A 1 33.87 3.53 16.99
C MET A 1 33.57 3.31 18.45
N SER A 2 32.75 4.15 19.08
CA SER A 2 32.34 3.93 20.47
C SER A 2 31.36 2.75 20.57
N PRO A 3 31.33 2.03 21.71
CA PRO A 3 30.36 0.95 21.94
C PRO A 3 28.91 1.40 21.79
N LEU A 4 28.62 2.69 22.01
CA LEU A 4 27.31 3.29 21.87
C LEU A 4 26.75 3.13 20.44
N PHE A 5 27.54 3.46 19.41
CA PHE A 5 27.06 3.38 18.02
C PHE A 5 26.86 1.94 17.55
N THR A 6 27.69 1.01 18.06
CA THR A 6 27.45 -0.43 17.81
C THR A 6 26.14 -0.87 18.46
N ALA A 7 25.83 -0.41 19.67
CA ALA A 7 24.55 -0.69 20.33
C ALA A 7 23.36 -0.10 19.54
N ILE A 8 23.49 1.14 19.03
CA ILE A 8 22.45 1.75 18.19
C ILE A 8 22.18 0.91 16.93
N VAL A 9 23.21 0.41 16.25
CA VAL A 9 23.03 -0.46 15.07
C VAL A 9 22.28 -1.74 15.44
N VAL A 10 22.62 -2.37 16.57
CA VAL A 10 21.89 -3.56 17.06
C VAL A 10 20.42 -3.22 17.37
N ILE A 11 20.17 -2.08 18.01
CA ILE A 11 18.80 -1.63 18.30
C ILE A 11 18.05 -1.35 16.99
N LEU A 12 18.66 -0.71 15.99
CA LEU A 12 18.06 -0.49 14.68
C LEU A 12 17.72 -1.82 13.99
N ALA A 13 18.56 -2.84 14.09
CA ALA A 13 18.28 -4.16 13.56
C ALA A 13 17.09 -4.83 14.27
N LEU A 14 16.98 -4.71 15.59
CA LEU A 14 15.82 -5.17 16.35
C LEU A 14 14.55 -4.40 15.97
N LEU A 15 14.64 -3.08 15.81
CA LEU A 15 13.53 -2.24 15.37
C LEU A 15 13.13 -2.55 13.92
N ALA A 16 14.05 -3.00 13.05
CA ALA A 16 13.70 -3.50 11.73
C ALA A 16 12.78 -4.74 11.82
N VAL A 17 13.14 -5.70 12.66
CA VAL A 17 12.31 -6.89 12.89
C VAL A 17 10.93 -6.50 13.45
N MET A 18 10.90 -5.64 14.48
CA MET A 18 9.64 -5.13 15.03
C MET A 18 8.83 -4.35 14.00
N GLY A 19 9.49 -3.50 13.20
CA GLY A 19 8.87 -2.73 12.12
C GLY A 19 8.20 -3.63 11.08
N ILE A 20 8.85 -4.73 10.67
CA ILE A 20 8.24 -5.74 9.80
C ILE A 20 6.99 -6.34 10.46
N VAL A 21 7.08 -6.75 11.72
CA VAL A 21 5.96 -7.37 12.44
C VAL A 21 4.77 -6.42 12.57
N VAL A 22 4.99 -5.19 13.02
CA VAL A 22 3.88 -4.23 13.19
C VAL A 22 3.38 -3.71 11.85
N GLY A 23 4.26 -3.50 10.87
CA GLY A 23 3.89 -3.01 9.55
C GLY A 23 3.08 -4.03 8.75
N VAL A 24 3.53 -5.28 8.67
CA VAL A 24 2.78 -6.34 8.00
C VAL A 24 1.44 -6.59 8.70
N ALA A 25 1.40 -6.51 10.03
CA ALA A 25 0.16 -6.64 10.78
C ALA A 25 -0.87 -5.55 10.41
N ASN A 26 -0.41 -4.34 10.10
CA ASN A 26 -1.26 -3.26 9.63
C ASN A 26 -1.67 -3.42 8.16
N ASP A 27 -0.71 -3.73 7.29
CA ASP A 27 -0.88 -3.66 5.85
C ASP A 27 -1.44 -4.95 5.22
N ALA A 28 -1.50 -6.07 5.96
CA ALA A 28 -2.05 -7.35 5.47
C ALA A 28 -3.48 -7.20 4.93
N VAL A 29 -4.26 -6.30 5.51
CA VAL A 29 -5.60 -5.94 5.09
C VAL A 29 -5.67 -5.51 3.63
N ASN A 30 -4.64 -4.84 3.11
CA ASN A 30 -4.62 -4.28 1.76
C ASN A 30 -4.67 -5.35 0.66
N PHE A 31 -4.14 -6.55 0.90
CA PHE A 31 -4.12 -7.64 -0.06
C PHE A 31 -4.98 -8.86 0.34
N LEU A 32 -5.45 -8.93 1.58
CA LEU A 32 -6.29 -10.04 2.06
C LEU A 32 -7.79 -9.76 1.99
N ASN A 33 -8.23 -8.49 2.14
CA ASN A 33 -9.62 -8.12 2.35
C ASN A 33 -10.56 -8.66 1.28
N SER A 34 -10.23 -8.50 0.00
CA SER A 34 -11.10 -8.96 -1.10
C SER A 34 -11.36 -10.47 -1.03
N ALA A 35 -10.32 -11.26 -0.77
CA ALA A 35 -10.43 -12.70 -0.71
C ALA A 35 -11.08 -13.20 0.59
N LEU A 36 -10.77 -12.58 1.73
CA LEU A 36 -11.38 -12.92 3.02
C LEU A 36 -12.84 -12.47 3.07
N GLY A 37 -13.13 -11.25 2.63
CA GLY A 37 -14.48 -10.68 2.66
C GLY A 37 -15.47 -11.42 1.77
N SER A 38 -15.03 -11.85 0.57
CA SER A 38 -15.85 -12.64 -0.35
C SER A 38 -15.89 -14.13 -0.03
N LYS A 39 -15.10 -14.59 0.95
CA LYS A 39 -14.97 -16.02 1.31
C LYS A 39 -14.70 -16.93 0.10
N VAL A 40 -14.00 -16.40 -0.91
CA VAL A 40 -13.78 -17.08 -2.20
C VAL A 40 -12.95 -18.36 -2.09
N ALA A 41 -12.16 -18.49 -1.02
CA ALA A 41 -11.36 -19.67 -0.71
C ALA A 41 -11.17 -19.82 0.81
N PRO A 42 -10.81 -21.01 1.30
CA PRO A 42 -10.42 -21.20 2.70
C PRO A 42 -9.24 -20.29 3.06
N ARG A 43 -9.25 -19.69 4.27
CA ARG A 43 -8.22 -18.79 4.77
C ARG A 43 -6.79 -19.29 4.50
N ARG A 44 -6.53 -20.59 4.71
CA ARG A 44 -5.20 -21.18 4.49
C ARG A 44 -4.73 -21.02 3.04
N VAL A 45 -5.64 -21.19 2.07
CA VAL A 45 -5.33 -21.01 0.63
C VAL A 45 -5.01 -19.55 0.34
N ILE A 46 -5.80 -18.62 0.87
CA ILE A 46 -5.58 -17.17 0.72
C ILE A 46 -4.20 -16.78 1.27
N LEU A 47 -3.85 -17.25 2.47
CA LEU A 47 -2.56 -16.97 3.09
C LEU A 47 -1.38 -17.57 2.31
N TRP A 48 -1.51 -18.77 1.73
CA TRP A 48 -0.48 -19.35 0.87
C TRP A 48 -0.27 -18.55 -0.42
N VAL A 49 -1.36 -18.08 -1.02
CA VAL A 49 -1.30 -17.25 -2.23
C VAL A 49 -0.63 -15.91 -1.91
N ALA A 50 -0.99 -15.28 -0.80
CA ALA A 50 -0.35 -14.05 -0.33
C ALA A 50 1.13 -14.26 0.01
N ALA A 51 1.48 -15.35 0.71
CA ALA A 51 2.86 -15.70 1.04
C ALA A 51 3.72 -15.89 -0.22
N ALA A 52 3.19 -16.54 -1.25
CA ALA A 52 3.88 -16.66 -2.53
C ALA A 52 4.11 -15.28 -3.19
N GLY A 53 3.11 -14.39 -3.14
CA GLY A 53 3.25 -13.01 -3.62
C GLY A 53 4.32 -12.23 -2.85
N ILE A 54 4.31 -12.30 -1.51
CA ILE A 54 5.33 -11.67 -0.65
C ILE A 54 6.72 -12.19 -1.00
N LEU A 55 6.90 -13.51 -1.10
CA LEU A 55 8.19 -14.10 -1.42
C LEU A 55 8.75 -13.59 -2.75
N VAL A 56 7.93 -13.62 -3.81
CA VAL A 56 8.36 -13.11 -5.12
C VAL A 56 8.62 -11.62 -5.04
N GLY A 57 7.76 -10.84 -4.39
CA GLY A 57 7.91 -9.39 -4.24
C GLY A 57 9.19 -8.99 -3.51
N THR A 58 9.53 -9.66 -2.41
CA THR A 58 10.77 -9.38 -1.65
C THR A 58 12.02 -9.74 -2.43
N LEU A 59 12.03 -10.88 -3.14
CA LEU A 59 13.18 -11.30 -3.95
C LEU A 59 13.41 -10.42 -5.17
N THR A 60 12.37 -9.74 -5.64
CA THR A 60 12.43 -8.84 -6.79
C THR A 60 12.52 -7.36 -6.38
N SER A 61 12.46 -7.06 -5.09
CA SER A 61 12.62 -5.70 -4.54
C SER A 61 14.08 -5.28 -4.63
N SER A 62 14.44 -4.51 -5.61
CA SER A 62 15.82 -4.10 -5.86
C SER A 62 16.15 -2.67 -5.44
N GLY A 63 15.61 -2.19 -4.32
CA GLY A 63 16.24 -1.03 -3.76
C GLY A 63 15.62 0.33 -4.00
N MET A 64 14.33 0.49 -3.81
CA MET A 64 13.77 1.83 -3.59
C MET A 64 14.12 2.37 -2.18
N MET A 65 15.38 2.17 -1.75
CA MET A 65 15.89 2.67 -0.46
C MET A 65 16.21 4.17 -0.47
N GLU A 66 16.11 4.83 -1.61
CA GLU A 66 16.42 6.25 -1.79
C GLU A 66 15.62 7.15 -0.85
N VAL A 67 14.32 6.89 -0.69
CA VAL A 67 13.45 7.71 0.18
C VAL A 67 13.89 7.64 1.64
N ALA A 68 14.32 6.48 2.10
CA ALA A 68 14.81 6.29 3.47
C ALA A 68 16.19 6.94 3.71
N ARG A 69 17.00 7.10 2.66
CA ARG A 69 18.37 7.64 2.75
C ARG A 69 18.43 9.16 2.58
N SER A 70 17.71 9.70 1.59
CA SER A 70 17.85 11.12 1.19
C SER A 70 16.55 11.74 0.65
N GLY A 71 15.41 11.08 0.87
CA GLY A 71 14.14 11.49 0.26
C GLY A 71 13.63 12.84 0.73
N VAL A 72 13.67 13.12 2.03
CA VAL A 72 13.04 14.28 2.66
C VAL A 72 14.01 15.22 3.38
N PHE A 73 15.27 14.86 3.52
CA PHE A 73 16.31 15.67 4.16
C PHE A 73 17.62 15.55 3.39
N TYR A 74 18.61 16.39 3.69
CA TYR A 74 19.93 16.37 3.08
C TYR A 74 20.95 15.70 4.01
N PRO A 75 21.32 14.41 3.81
CA PRO A 75 22.25 13.72 4.70
C PRO A 75 23.61 14.37 4.84
N GLY A 76 24.07 15.05 3.77
CA GLY A 76 25.33 15.77 3.77
C GLY A 76 25.38 16.99 4.70
N GLN A 77 24.25 17.38 5.28
CA GLN A 77 24.19 18.45 6.28
C GLN A 77 24.24 17.93 7.71
N PHE A 78 24.17 16.62 7.91
CA PHE A 78 24.18 15.98 9.22
C PHE A 78 25.46 15.16 9.42
N SER A 79 26.00 15.19 10.63
CA SER A 79 27.09 14.32 11.03
C SER A 79 26.59 12.87 11.20
N PHE A 80 27.52 11.91 11.21
CA PHE A 80 27.18 10.51 11.49
C PHE A 80 26.43 10.35 12.82
N GLN A 81 26.85 11.08 13.87
CA GLN A 81 26.19 11.00 15.18
C GLN A 81 24.74 11.47 15.10
N GLU A 82 24.47 12.58 14.42
CA GLU A 82 23.13 13.12 14.25
C GLU A 82 22.24 12.17 13.43
N ILE A 83 22.77 11.58 12.35
CA ILE A 83 22.05 10.61 11.50
C ILE A 83 21.68 9.36 12.30
N MET A 84 22.58 8.82 13.13
CA MET A 84 22.27 7.64 13.93
C MET A 84 21.16 7.91 14.95
N MET A 85 21.15 9.08 15.59
CA MET A 85 20.08 9.50 16.51
C MET A 85 18.77 9.77 15.79
N LEU A 86 18.83 10.40 14.61
CA LEU A 86 17.68 10.65 13.74
C LEU A 86 17.00 9.33 13.34
N PHE A 87 17.77 8.36 12.86
CA PHE A 87 17.26 7.05 12.45
C PHE A 87 16.70 6.25 13.63
N LEU A 88 17.36 6.31 14.79
CA LEU A 88 16.86 5.67 15.99
C LEU A 88 15.52 6.27 16.45
N GLY A 89 15.45 7.60 16.54
CA GLY A 89 14.21 8.31 16.95
C GLY A 89 13.06 8.06 16.00
N MET A 90 13.33 8.10 14.67
CA MET A 90 12.34 7.78 13.64
C MET A 90 11.80 6.35 13.80
N MET A 91 12.68 5.36 13.90
CA MET A 91 12.27 3.95 13.99
C MET A 91 11.49 3.64 15.25
N LEU A 92 11.89 4.19 16.40
CA LEU A 92 11.15 4.07 17.66
C LEU A 92 9.73 4.67 17.52
N GLY A 93 9.63 5.90 17.01
CA GLY A 93 8.34 6.56 16.78
C GLY A 93 7.45 5.77 15.82
N ASN A 94 8.01 5.27 14.72
CA ASN A 94 7.26 4.52 13.72
C ASN A 94 6.72 3.19 14.27
N VAL A 95 7.53 2.42 14.99
CA VAL A 95 7.11 1.14 15.59
C VAL A 95 6.02 1.37 16.64
N LEU A 96 6.19 2.36 17.51
CA LEU A 96 5.20 2.69 18.54
C LEU A 96 3.87 3.15 17.92
N LEU A 97 3.92 4.01 16.90
CA LEU A 97 2.74 4.49 16.20
C LEU A 97 1.97 3.35 15.53
N LEU A 98 2.66 2.51 14.75
CA LEU A 98 2.03 1.39 14.07
C LEU A 98 1.46 0.36 15.05
N ASP A 99 2.15 0.08 16.16
CA ASP A 99 1.66 -0.85 17.18
C ASP A 99 0.40 -0.32 17.88
N LEU A 100 0.34 1.00 18.14
CA LEU A 100 -0.85 1.67 18.67
C LEU A 100 -2.04 1.51 17.71
N TYR A 101 -1.87 1.80 16.42
CA TYR A 101 -2.92 1.65 15.41
C TYR A 101 -3.39 0.19 15.28
N ASN A 102 -2.46 -0.76 15.28
CA ASN A 102 -2.79 -2.19 15.25
C ASN A 102 -3.58 -2.64 16.49
N THR A 103 -3.24 -2.11 17.66
CA THR A 103 -3.94 -2.41 18.91
C THR A 103 -5.36 -1.87 18.91
N LEU A 104 -5.57 -0.71 18.28
CA LEU A 104 -6.88 -0.11 18.08
C LEU A 104 -7.66 -0.73 16.91
N GLY A 105 -7.04 -1.65 16.16
CA GLY A 105 -7.62 -2.24 14.95
C GLY A 105 -7.79 -1.27 13.79
N LEU A 106 -6.97 -0.21 13.75
CA LEU A 106 -7.07 0.85 12.74
C LEU A 106 -6.04 0.65 11.62
N PRO A 107 -6.45 0.49 10.36
CA PRO A 107 -5.53 0.51 9.25
C PRO A 107 -4.93 1.91 9.06
N THR A 108 -3.61 1.98 8.81
CA THR A 108 -2.92 3.24 8.53
C THR A 108 -1.91 3.04 7.39
N SER A 109 -1.33 4.13 6.88
CA SER A 109 -0.31 4.03 5.83
C SER A 109 1.09 3.97 6.45
N THR A 110 1.79 2.86 6.27
CA THR A 110 3.17 2.68 6.71
C THR A 110 4.14 3.61 5.97
N THR A 111 3.89 3.87 4.68
CA THR A 111 4.67 4.83 3.88
C THR A 111 4.53 6.25 4.43
N VAL A 112 3.31 6.68 4.75
CA VAL A 112 3.05 8.00 5.34
C VAL A 112 3.75 8.11 6.69
N SER A 113 3.62 7.08 7.55
CA SER A 113 4.29 7.03 8.85
C SER A 113 5.81 7.16 8.72
N MET A 114 6.42 6.42 7.78
CA MET A 114 7.86 6.46 7.52
C MET A 114 8.31 7.85 7.03
N VAL A 115 7.63 8.42 6.04
CA VAL A 115 8.01 9.71 5.45
C VAL A 115 7.86 10.85 6.46
N PHE A 116 6.74 10.91 7.17
CA PHE A 116 6.54 11.94 8.19
C PHE A 116 7.39 11.72 9.44
N GLY A 117 7.68 10.46 9.78
CA GLY A 117 8.62 10.11 10.83
C GLY A 117 10.04 10.60 10.53
N LEU A 118 10.53 10.35 9.29
CA LEU A 118 11.83 10.86 8.83
C LEU A 118 11.86 12.39 8.80
N LEU A 119 10.82 13.01 8.26
CA LEU A 119 10.72 14.47 8.20
C LEU A 119 10.74 15.08 9.59
N GLY A 120 9.94 14.54 10.51
CA GLY A 120 9.88 15.01 11.89
C GLY A 120 11.20 14.83 12.64
N ALA A 121 11.85 13.68 12.49
CA ALA A 121 13.14 13.41 13.10
C ALA A 121 14.24 14.33 12.53
N ALA A 122 14.24 14.56 11.21
CA ALA A 122 15.18 15.47 10.56
C ALA A 122 14.97 16.94 10.97
N VAL A 123 13.71 17.39 11.06
CA VAL A 123 13.37 18.72 11.57
C VAL A 123 13.84 18.89 13.02
N ALA A 124 13.61 17.90 13.88
CA ALA A 124 14.03 17.93 15.29
C ALA A 124 15.57 18.03 15.38
N ALA A 125 16.30 17.20 14.62
CA ALA A 125 17.78 17.23 14.59
C ALA A 125 18.30 18.59 14.07
N ALA A 126 17.70 19.13 13.01
CA ALA A 126 18.06 20.44 12.46
C ALA A 126 17.80 21.57 13.46
N LEU A 127 16.64 21.57 14.13
CA LEU A 127 16.32 22.57 15.15
C LEU A 127 17.27 22.50 16.35
N PHE A 128 17.64 21.28 16.78
CA PHE A 128 18.62 21.11 17.85
C PHE A 128 19.98 21.69 17.48
N ARG A 129 20.42 21.48 16.24
CA ARG A 129 21.68 22.03 15.72
C ARG A 129 21.63 23.55 15.61
N ILE A 130 20.55 24.10 15.05
CA ILE A 130 20.33 25.56 14.96
C ILE A 130 20.31 26.21 16.34
N ALA A 131 19.68 25.58 17.33
CA ALA A 131 19.64 26.12 18.70
C ALA A 131 21.02 26.09 19.40
N GLY A 132 21.90 25.20 18.99
CA GLY A 132 23.27 25.09 19.51
C GLY A 132 24.30 26.01 18.87
N ASP A 133 24.00 26.64 17.71
CA ASP A 133 24.87 27.53 16.98
C ASP A 133 24.33 28.97 16.91
N PRO A 134 24.94 29.93 17.62
CA PRO A 134 24.47 31.34 17.63
C PRO A 134 24.51 32.04 16.26
N GLY A 135 25.21 31.46 15.27
CA GLY A 135 25.34 32.00 13.92
C GLY A 135 24.20 31.56 12.99
N THR A 136 23.33 30.68 13.41
CA THR A 136 22.25 30.10 12.60
C THR A 136 20.85 30.58 13.07
N SER A 137 19.89 30.58 12.14
CA SER A 137 18.51 31.00 12.38
C SER A 137 17.51 29.96 11.91
N LEU A 138 16.22 30.10 12.27
CA LEU A 138 15.15 29.23 11.77
C LEU A 138 15.01 29.25 10.23
N GLN A 139 15.51 30.29 9.55
CA GLN A 139 15.52 30.37 8.09
C GLN A 139 16.47 29.34 7.45
N ASP A 140 17.50 28.92 8.19
CA ASP A 140 18.49 27.92 7.75
C ASP A 140 17.93 26.50 7.75
N LEU A 141 16.72 26.27 8.29
CA LEU A 141 16.05 24.96 8.27
C LEU A 141 15.94 24.36 6.85
N SER A 142 15.77 25.24 5.84
CA SER A 142 15.71 24.82 4.43
C SER A 142 17.02 24.23 3.88
N GLN A 143 18.14 24.43 4.55
CA GLN A 143 19.43 23.83 4.17
C GLN A 143 19.53 22.35 4.62
N PHE A 144 18.77 21.97 5.65
CA PHE A 144 18.74 20.63 6.21
C PHE A 144 17.63 19.77 5.60
N ILE A 145 16.49 20.40 5.27
CA ILE A 145 15.26 19.72 4.84
C ILE A 145 15.03 19.97 3.34
N ASN A 146 14.78 18.91 2.60
CA ASN A 146 14.36 19.01 1.20
C ASN A 146 12.88 19.39 1.13
N THR A 147 12.59 20.67 1.38
CA THR A 147 11.21 21.18 1.46
C THR A 147 10.46 21.00 0.15
N GLY A 148 11.13 21.13 -1.01
CA GLY A 148 10.52 20.93 -2.32
C GLY A 148 10.04 19.48 -2.50
N LYS A 149 10.91 18.51 -2.24
CA LYS A 149 10.56 17.08 -2.35
C LYS A 149 9.51 16.67 -1.30
N ALA A 150 9.61 17.18 -0.07
CA ALA A 150 8.64 16.93 0.99
C ALA A 150 7.24 17.44 0.59
N MET A 151 7.13 18.67 0.05
CA MET A 151 5.85 19.22 -0.41
C MET A 151 5.24 18.44 -1.56
N VAL A 152 6.06 17.98 -2.52
CA VAL A 152 5.60 17.13 -3.62
C VAL A 152 5.05 15.81 -3.09
N ILE A 153 5.74 15.17 -2.12
CA ILE A 153 5.29 13.92 -1.51
C ILE A 153 3.96 14.14 -0.76
N ILE A 154 3.85 15.19 0.06
CA ILE A 154 2.63 15.52 0.79
C ILE A 154 1.46 15.77 -0.17
N ALA A 155 1.68 16.59 -1.20
CA ALA A 155 0.66 16.89 -2.21
C ALA A 155 0.24 15.61 -2.96
N ALA A 156 1.18 14.74 -3.33
CA ALA A 156 0.91 13.47 -3.98
C ALA A 156 0.08 12.54 -3.08
N ILE A 157 0.37 12.45 -1.78
CA ILE A 157 -0.42 11.68 -0.81
C ILE A 157 -1.87 12.18 -0.76
N LEU A 158 -2.08 13.48 -0.57
CA LEU A 158 -3.41 14.07 -0.49
C LEU A 158 -4.20 13.89 -1.80
N LEU A 159 -3.52 14.12 -2.94
CA LEU A 159 -4.13 13.92 -4.25
C LEU A 159 -4.49 12.46 -4.52
N SER A 160 -3.63 11.52 -4.12
CA SER A 160 -3.89 10.08 -4.29
C SER A 160 -5.14 9.62 -3.53
N VAL A 161 -5.37 10.13 -2.32
CA VAL A 161 -6.58 9.84 -1.53
C VAL A 161 -7.83 10.34 -2.24
N ALA A 162 -7.81 11.58 -2.76
CA ALA A 162 -8.92 12.16 -3.48
C ALA A 162 -9.22 11.38 -4.78
N LEU A 163 -8.18 11.07 -5.56
CA LEU A 163 -8.32 10.30 -6.80
C LEU A 163 -8.82 8.87 -6.54
N ALA A 164 -8.31 8.19 -5.50
CA ALA A 164 -8.75 6.85 -5.13
C ALA A 164 -10.24 6.84 -4.73
N PHE A 165 -10.68 7.84 -3.96
CA PHE A 165 -12.09 7.97 -3.59
C PHE A 165 -13.00 8.15 -4.81
N VAL A 166 -12.63 9.07 -5.72
CA VAL A 166 -13.42 9.34 -6.94
C VAL A 166 -13.42 8.11 -7.86
N ALA A 167 -12.25 7.51 -8.11
CA ALA A 167 -12.13 6.32 -8.95
C ALA A 167 -12.94 5.15 -8.38
N GLY A 168 -12.79 4.86 -7.06
CA GLY A 168 -13.51 3.80 -6.38
C GLY A 168 -15.03 3.96 -6.46
N THR A 169 -15.51 5.18 -6.24
CA THR A 169 -16.94 5.50 -6.37
C THR A 169 -17.43 5.27 -7.81
N LEU A 170 -16.66 5.73 -8.80
CA LEU A 170 -17.00 5.57 -10.21
C LEU A 170 -17.05 4.09 -10.63
N PHE A 171 -16.01 3.32 -10.28
CA PHE A 171 -15.96 1.89 -10.59
C PHE A 171 -17.07 1.11 -9.89
N MET A 172 -17.35 1.42 -8.62
CA MET A 172 -18.47 0.84 -7.90
C MET A 172 -19.80 1.12 -8.61
N TYR A 173 -20.04 2.37 -9.00
CA TYR A 173 -21.23 2.79 -9.70
C TYR A 173 -21.39 2.06 -11.04
N ILE A 174 -20.35 2.03 -11.88
CA ILE A 174 -20.36 1.32 -13.17
C ILE A 174 -20.60 -0.18 -12.97
N SER A 175 -19.96 -0.79 -11.99
CA SER A 175 -20.13 -2.21 -11.71
C SER A 175 -21.54 -2.56 -11.31
N ARG A 176 -22.22 -1.72 -10.50
CA ARG A 176 -23.63 -1.92 -10.13
C ARG A 176 -24.57 -1.66 -11.29
N LEU A 177 -24.25 -0.73 -12.19
CA LEU A 177 -25.02 -0.55 -13.41
C LEU A 177 -24.98 -1.79 -14.33
N ILE A 178 -23.83 -2.47 -14.40
CA ILE A 178 -23.65 -3.67 -15.24
C ILE A 178 -24.18 -4.90 -14.51
N PHE A 179 -23.74 -5.10 -13.27
CA PHE A 179 -24.05 -6.24 -12.42
C PHE A 179 -24.92 -5.77 -11.24
N SER A 180 -26.23 -5.96 -11.32
CA SER A 180 -27.11 -5.78 -10.16
C SER A 180 -26.82 -6.87 -9.10
N PHE A 181 -27.53 -6.89 -7.97
CA PHE A 181 -27.41 -7.96 -6.98
C PHE A 181 -27.71 -9.34 -7.57
N ARG A 182 -28.53 -9.43 -8.64
CA ARG A 182 -28.79 -10.67 -9.42
C ARG A 182 -27.80 -10.86 -10.57
N TYR A 183 -26.52 -10.83 -10.28
CA TYR A 183 -25.47 -10.82 -11.31
C TYR A 183 -25.26 -12.14 -12.07
N ALA A 184 -25.74 -13.29 -11.58
CA ALA A 184 -25.37 -14.62 -12.09
C ALA A 184 -25.65 -14.82 -13.60
N ALA A 185 -26.75 -14.30 -14.12
CA ALA A 185 -27.06 -14.43 -15.54
C ALA A 185 -26.18 -13.53 -16.43
N VAL A 186 -25.97 -12.28 -16.01
CA VAL A 186 -25.08 -11.34 -16.72
C VAL A 186 -23.65 -11.80 -16.64
N PHE A 187 -23.22 -12.32 -15.49
CA PHE A 187 -21.86 -12.82 -15.28
C PHE A 187 -21.54 -14.05 -16.14
N ARG A 188 -22.50 -14.96 -16.36
CA ARG A 188 -22.30 -16.09 -17.29
C ARG A 188 -21.99 -15.63 -18.71
N ARG A 189 -22.50 -14.46 -19.13
CA ARG A 189 -22.30 -13.93 -20.49
C ARG A 189 -21.05 -13.04 -20.56
N TRP A 190 -20.86 -12.14 -19.61
CA TRP A 190 -19.88 -11.07 -19.66
C TRP A 190 -18.77 -11.21 -18.60
N GLY A 191 -18.86 -12.21 -17.71
CA GLY A 191 -17.93 -12.37 -16.58
C GLY A 191 -16.47 -12.53 -17.01
N ALA A 192 -16.19 -13.30 -18.09
CA ALA A 192 -14.82 -13.45 -18.59
C ALA A 192 -14.22 -12.13 -19.07
N VAL A 193 -15.03 -11.30 -19.74
CA VAL A 193 -14.61 -9.97 -20.23
C VAL A 193 -14.36 -9.03 -19.06
N TRP A 194 -15.27 -9.03 -18.07
CA TRP A 194 -15.16 -8.20 -16.87
C TRP A 194 -13.95 -8.59 -15.99
N CYS A 195 -13.83 -9.86 -15.67
CA CYS A 195 -12.66 -10.38 -14.92
C CYS A 195 -11.36 -10.17 -15.71
N GLY A 196 -11.44 -10.19 -17.05
CA GLY A 196 -10.32 -9.88 -17.93
C GLY A 196 -9.79 -8.46 -17.76
N ILE A 197 -10.67 -7.47 -17.56
CA ILE A 197 -10.27 -6.08 -17.26
C ILE A 197 -9.46 -6.05 -15.95
N SER A 198 -9.98 -6.69 -14.91
CA SER A 198 -9.29 -6.77 -13.60
C SER A 198 -7.93 -7.46 -13.72
N LEU A 199 -7.86 -8.62 -14.41
CA LEU A 199 -6.58 -9.31 -14.61
C LEU A 199 -5.59 -8.52 -15.47
N ALA A 200 -6.04 -7.79 -16.49
CA ALA A 200 -5.17 -6.93 -17.27
C ALA A 200 -4.51 -5.83 -16.43
N GLY A 201 -5.30 -5.16 -15.58
CA GLY A 201 -4.79 -4.18 -14.63
C GLY A 201 -3.82 -4.79 -13.63
N ILE A 202 -4.15 -5.95 -13.06
CA ILE A 202 -3.32 -6.69 -12.13
C ILE A 202 -1.98 -7.09 -12.78
N LEU A 203 -2.02 -7.67 -13.97
CA LEU A 203 -0.81 -8.09 -14.70
C LEU A 203 0.08 -6.90 -15.04
N TYR A 204 -0.52 -5.82 -15.55
CA TYR A 204 0.23 -4.60 -15.83
C TYR A 204 0.91 -4.06 -14.56
N PHE A 205 0.18 -3.98 -13.46
CA PHE A 205 0.70 -3.50 -12.19
C PHE A 205 1.80 -4.41 -11.64
N ALA A 206 1.59 -5.73 -11.61
CA ALA A 206 2.56 -6.68 -11.10
C ALA A 206 3.86 -6.68 -11.93
N LEU A 207 3.76 -6.68 -13.25
CA LEU A 207 4.92 -6.74 -14.14
C LEU A 207 5.66 -5.40 -14.19
N PHE A 208 4.95 -4.29 -14.45
CA PHE A 208 5.61 -3.02 -14.77
C PHE A 208 5.74 -2.05 -13.59
N LYS A 209 5.09 -2.33 -12.46
CA LYS A 209 5.28 -1.60 -11.20
C LYS A 209 5.94 -2.46 -10.13
N GLY A 210 5.48 -3.70 -9.96
CA GLY A 210 6.03 -4.61 -8.95
C GLY A 210 7.42 -5.16 -9.30
N LEU A 211 7.64 -5.54 -10.57
CA LEU A 211 8.89 -6.18 -11.01
C LEU A 211 9.83 -5.25 -11.78
N LYS A 212 9.48 -3.98 -11.97
CA LYS A 212 10.28 -3.03 -12.77
C LYS A 212 11.72 -2.91 -12.28
N SER A 213 11.92 -2.89 -10.99
CA SER A 213 13.23 -2.70 -10.35
C SER A 213 14.05 -3.99 -10.23
N SER A 214 13.46 -5.15 -10.53
CA SER A 214 14.11 -6.46 -10.36
C SER A 214 15.15 -6.81 -11.43
N GLY A 215 15.20 -6.05 -12.53
CA GLY A 215 16.04 -6.40 -13.69
C GLY A 215 15.54 -7.62 -14.50
N LEU A 216 14.45 -8.26 -14.07
CA LEU A 216 13.84 -9.40 -14.77
C LEU A 216 13.19 -8.99 -16.09
N ILE A 217 12.72 -7.75 -16.19
CA ILE A 217 12.11 -7.21 -17.42
C ILE A 217 13.18 -6.42 -18.17
N PRO A 218 13.50 -6.80 -19.44
CA PRO A 218 14.44 -6.04 -20.25
C PRO A 218 14.01 -4.56 -20.37
N THR A 219 14.99 -3.66 -20.33
CA THR A 219 14.73 -2.21 -20.40
C THR A 219 13.99 -1.81 -21.67
N SER A 220 14.27 -2.48 -22.79
CA SER A 220 13.57 -2.27 -24.07
C SER A 220 12.08 -2.59 -23.98
N VAL A 221 11.70 -3.67 -23.27
CA VAL A 221 10.29 -4.04 -23.04
C VAL A 221 9.62 -3.04 -22.13
N SER A 222 10.29 -2.65 -21.04
CA SER A 222 9.77 -1.64 -20.09
C SER A 222 9.56 -0.28 -20.77
N ALA A 223 10.47 0.14 -21.65
CA ALA A 223 10.34 1.37 -22.43
C ALA A 223 9.16 1.27 -23.42
N TYR A 224 9.10 0.19 -24.22
CA TYR A 224 7.99 -0.02 -25.16
C TYR A 224 6.62 0.02 -24.49
N VAL A 225 6.48 -0.65 -23.34
CA VAL A 225 5.23 -0.64 -22.58
C VAL A 225 4.95 0.74 -22.00
N GLY A 226 5.97 1.48 -21.56
CA GLY A 226 5.82 2.86 -21.08
C GLY A 226 5.28 3.79 -22.17
N ASP A 227 5.72 3.62 -23.41
CA ASP A 227 5.29 4.42 -24.56
C ASP A 227 3.91 3.96 -25.10
N HIS A 228 3.54 2.69 -24.88
CA HIS A 228 2.33 2.08 -25.45
C HIS A 228 1.41 1.46 -24.39
N VAL A 229 1.20 2.14 -23.26
CA VAL A 229 0.42 1.63 -22.12
C VAL A 229 -0.98 1.15 -22.50
N LEU A 230 -1.71 1.94 -23.30
CA LEU A 230 -3.08 1.58 -23.72
C LEU A 230 -3.10 0.31 -24.57
N VAL A 231 -2.20 0.20 -25.53
CA VAL A 231 -2.09 -1.00 -26.42
C VAL A 231 -1.76 -2.24 -25.58
N THR A 232 -0.83 -2.11 -24.65
CA THR A 232 -0.43 -3.21 -23.72
C THR A 232 -1.61 -3.64 -22.85
N LEU A 233 -2.34 -2.70 -22.27
CA LEU A 233 -3.53 -3.00 -21.45
C LEU A 233 -4.62 -3.67 -22.28
N LEU A 234 -4.87 -3.22 -23.51
CA LEU A 234 -5.84 -3.85 -24.40
C LEU A 234 -5.43 -5.26 -24.81
N ALA A 235 -4.14 -5.48 -25.08
CA ALA A 235 -3.60 -6.82 -25.38
C ALA A 235 -3.74 -7.76 -24.16
N PHE A 236 -3.38 -7.30 -22.98
CA PHE A 236 -3.56 -8.08 -21.74
C PHE A 236 -5.03 -8.38 -21.46
N TRP A 237 -5.91 -7.40 -21.66
CA TRP A 237 -7.35 -7.59 -21.52
C TRP A 237 -7.90 -8.64 -22.48
N ALA A 238 -7.55 -8.56 -23.75
CA ALA A 238 -7.99 -9.54 -24.75
C ALA A 238 -7.48 -10.95 -24.42
N ALA A 239 -6.19 -11.09 -24.08
CA ALA A 239 -5.59 -12.38 -23.71
C ALA A 239 -6.20 -12.96 -22.42
N ALA A 240 -6.35 -12.15 -21.37
CA ALA A 240 -6.95 -12.55 -20.10
C ALA A 240 -8.42 -12.93 -20.28
N SER A 241 -9.18 -12.15 -21.05
CA SER A 241 -10.59 -12.44 -21.33
C SER A 241 -10.77 -13.76 -22.09
N LEU A 242 -9.91 -14.02 -23.09
CA LEU A 242 -9.92 -15.28 -23.81
C LEU A 242 -9.58 -16.47 -22.91
N LEU A 243 -8.53 -16.33 -22.09
CA LEU A 243 -8.13 -17.38 -21.14
C LEU A 243 -9.24 -17.68 -20.12
N LEU A 244 -9.84 -16.63 -19.54
CA LEU A 244 -10.94 -16.78 -18.59
C LEU A 244 -12.20 -17.35 -19.25
N TYR A 245 -12.47 -17.02 -20.50
CA TYR A 245 -13.56 -17.62 -21.25
C TYR A 245 -13.35 -19.13 -21.42
N ILE A 246 -12.12 -19.58 -21.75
CA ILE A 246 -11.77 -20.99 -21.82
C ILE A 246 -11.98 -21.67 -20.46
N PHE A 247 -11.48 -21.07 -19.36
CA PHE A 247 -11.68 -21.57 -17.99
C PHE A 247 -13.15 -21.66 -17.59
N GLN A 248 -13.95 -20.68 -17.98
CA GLN A 248 -15.39 -20.68 -17.76
C GLN A 248 -16.08 -21.84 -18.52
N ARG A 249 -15.63 -22.12 -19.75
CA ARG A 249 -16.12 -23.31 -20.51
C ARG A 249 -15.72 -24.63 -19.85
N MET A 250 -14.56 -24.67 -19.19
CA MET A 250 -14.10 -25.80 -18.38
C MET A 250 -14.82 -25.88 -17.02
N ARG A 251 -15.82 -25.04 -16.75
CA ARG A 251 -16.57 -24.94 -15.50
C ARG A 251 -15.71 -24.54 -14.28
N LEU A 252 -14.56 -23.91 -14.50
CA LEU A 252 -13.75 -23.34 -13.42
C LEU A 252 -14.38 -22.03 -12.93
N ASN A 253 -14.25 -21.79 -11.63
CA ASN A 253 -14.73 -20.53 -11.04
C ASN A 253 -13.75 -19.39 -11.36
N ILE A 254 -14.06 -18.61 -12.40
CA ILE A 254 -13.21 -17.52 -12.87
C ILE A 254 -13.12 -16.35 -11.86
N MET A 255 -14.16 -16.11 -11.05
CA MET A 255 -14.09 -15.13 -9.97
C MET A 255 -13.05 -15.51 -8.94
N ARG A 256 -13.06 -16.77 -8.49
CA ARG A 256 -12.06 -17.28 -7.56
C ARG A 256 -10.64 -17.11 -8.08
N ILE A 257 -10.41 -17.43 -9.35
CA ILE A 257 -9.11 -17.28 -10.01
C ILE A 257 -8.70 -15.81 -10.00
N THR A 258 -9.59 -14.91 -10.43
CA THR A 258 -9.29 -13.47 -10.53
C THR A 258 -9.01 -12.86 -9.15
N ILE A 259 -9.82 -13.16 -8.13
CA ILE A 259 -9.63 -12.63 -6.77
C ILE A 259 -8.32 -13.14 -6.16
N LEU A 260 -8.00 -14.43 -6.30
CA LEU A 260 -6.74 -14.98 -5.80
C LEU A 260 -5.52 -14.44 -6.56
N SER A 261 -5.62 -14.23 -7.88
CA SER A 261 -4.57 -13.54 -8.64
C SER A 261 -4.37 -12.11 -8.16
N GLY A 262 -5.44 -11.42 -7.80
CA GLY A 262 -5.38 -10.11 -7.17
C GLY A 262 -4.66 -10.13 -5.82
N THR A 263 -5.01 -11.08 -4.96
CA THR A 263 -4.32 -11.28 -3.66
C THR A 263 -2.82 -11.51 -3.85
N PHE A 264 -2.44 -12.39 -4.79
CA PHE A 264 -1.03 -12.62 -5.12
C PHE A 264 -0.33 -11.35 -5.58
N SER A 265 -0.90 -10.64 -6.54
CA SER A 265 -0.27 -9.47 -7.16
C SER A 265 -0.21 -8.27 -6.22
N LEU A 266 -1.23 -8.06 -5.38
CA LEU A 266 -1.20 -7.02 -4.36
C LEU A 266 -0.17 -7.35 -3.27
N ALA A 267 -0.06 -8.61 -2.84
CA ALA A 267 0.95 -9.05 -1.89
C ALA A 267 2.38 -8.92 -2.46
N LEU A 268 2.56 -9.24 -3.76
CA LEU A 268 3.82 -9.02 -4.48
C LEU A 268 4.19 -7.54 -4.52
N ALA A 269 3.25 -6.69 -4.89
CA ALA A 269 3.48 -5.25 -4.97
C ALA A 269 3.75 -4.63 -3.60
N PHE A 270 3.01 -5.07 -2.57
CA PHE A 270 3.24 -4.69 -1.19
C PHE A 270 4.68 -5.03 -0.77
N ALA A 271 5.08 -6.30 -0.91
CA ALA A 271 6.41 -6.72 -0.51
C ALA A 271 7.53 -6.04 -1.33
N GLY A 272 7.29 -5.77 -2.62
CA GLY A 272 8.24 -5.08 -3.48
C GLY A 272 8.44 -3.60 -3.14
N ASN A 273 7.37 -2.91 -2.72
CA ASN A 273 7.39 -1.46 -2.47
C ASN A 273 7.53 -1.10 -0.98
N ASP A 274 6.78 -1.79 -0.11
CA ASP A 274 6.62 -1.36 1.28
C ASP A 274 7.66 -1.99 2.22
N LEU A 275 8.46 -2.94 1.74
CA LEU A 275 9.59 -3.49 2.48
C LEU A 275 10.56 -2.39 2.93
N VAL A 276 10.79 -1.38 2.09
CA VAL A 276 11.65 -0.24 2.41
C VAL A 276 11.16 0.58 3.62
N ASN A 277 9.85 0.61 3.86
CA ASN A 277 9.26 1.31 5.00
C ASN A 277 9.67 0.68 6.35
N PHE A 278 10.04 -0.60 6.33
CA PHE A 278 10.39 -1.36 7.52
C PHE A 278 11.89 -1.49 7.72
N ILE A 279 12.64 -1.76 6.65
CA ILE A 279 14.08 -2.02 6.75
C ILE A 279 14.95 -0.91 6.16
N GLY A 280 14.40 0.04 5.39
CA GLY A 280 15.19 1.04 4.68
C GLY A 280 16.02 1.93 5.61
N VAL A 281 15.43 2.43 6.69
CA VAL A 281 16.13 3.26 7.67
C VAL A 281 17.16 2.47 8.48
N PRO A 282 16.86 1.27 9.02
CA PRO A 282 17.88 0.41 9.63
C PRO A 282 19.05 0.07 8.71
N VAL A 283 18.80 -0.24 7.43
CA VAL A 283 19.86 -0.51 6.45
C VAL A 283 20.70 0.74 6.20
N ALA A 284 20.06 1.91 6.04
CA ALA A 284 20.77 3.19 5.90
C ALA A 284 21.63 3.51 7.14
N GLY A 285 21.13 3.17 8.33
CA GLY A 285 21.90 3.29 9.59
C GLY A 285 23.12 2.36 9.65
N PHE A 286 22.98 1.13 9.16
CA PHE A 286 24.07 0.19 9.04
C PHE A 286 25.12 0.67 8.03
N ASP A 287 24.70 1.20 6.89
CA ASP A 287 25.60 1.77 5.88
C ASP A 287 26.34 3.00 6.43
N ALA A 288 25.63 3.92 7.11
CA ALA A 288 26.24 5.06 7.78
C ALA A 288 27.31 4.63 8.79
N TYR A 289 27.01 3.59 9.59
CA TYR A 289 27.97 3.04 10.55
C TYR A 289 29.20 2.46 9.86
N THR A 290 29.02 1.75 8.75
CA THR A 290 30.13 1.15 8.00
C THR A 290 31.04 2.22 7.41
N ILE A 291 30.45 3.24 6.77
CA ILE A 291 31.16 4.39 6.18
C ILE A 291 31.99 5.11 7.27
N ALA A 292 31.34 5.47 8.39
CA ALA A 292 32.03 6.17 9.46
C ALA A 292 33.12 5.32 10.16
N ARG A 293 32.92 3.99 10.23
CA ARG A 293 33.93 3.05 10.76
C ARG A 293 35.16 2.98 9.87
N GLU A 294 34.97 2.93 8.55
CA GLU A 294 36.08 2.88 7.59
C GLU A 294 36.86 4.21 7.58
N ALA A 295 36.13 5.35 7.66
CA ALA A 295 36.73 6.67 7.75
C ALA A 295 37.43 6.94 9.12
N GLY A 296 37.07 6.22 10.17
CA GLY A 296 37.59 6.44 11.53
C GLY A 296 37.09 7.73 12.19
N ASP A 297 36.13 8.45 11.57
CA ASP A 297 35.62 9.74 12.01
C ASP A 297 34.11 9.68 12.29
N THR A 298 33.73 10.00 13.53
CA THR A 298 32.33 10.03 13.97
C THR A 298 31.66 11.39 13.78
N GLN A 299 32.40 12.40 13.39
CA GLN A 299 31.88 13.76 13.08
C GLN A 299 31.74 14.01 11.58
N MET A 300 32.13 13.04 10.74
CA MET A 300 32.03 13.19 9.29
C MET A 300 30.60 13.41 8.84
N LEU A 301 30.40 14.24 7.83
CA LEU A 301 29.11 14.49 7.20
C LEU A 301 28.69 13.31 6.31
N MET A 302 27.41 12.91 6.38
CA MET A 302 26.89 11.70 5.76
C MET A 302 26.42 11.90 4.31
N GLY A 303 27.12 12.75 3.52
CA GLY A 303 26.84 12.95 2.09
C GLY A 303 26.89 11.67 1.25
N ALA A 304 27.70 10.69 1.64
CA ALA A 304 27.80 9.40 0.98
C ALA A 304 26.47 8.58 0.99
N LEU A 305 25.53 8.87 1.91
CA LEU A 305 24.21 8.24 1.91
C LEU A 305 23.34 8.61 0.71
N ASN A 306 23.69 9.64 -0.06
CA ASN A 306 23.01 10.00 -1.31
C ASN A 306 23.24 8.97 -2.43
N GLU A 307 24.26 8.12 -2.31
CA GLU A 307 24.54 7.09 -3.30
C GLU A 307 23.55 5.91 -3.16
N ASN A 308 23.07 5.44 -4.30
CA ASN A 308 22.18 4.28 -4.34
C ASN A 308 22.99 2.99 -4.16
N VAL A 309 22.88 2.36 -3.00
CA VAL A 309 23.46 1.04 -2.74
C VAL A 309 22.33 0.00 -2.81
N PRO A 310 22.46 -1.05 -3.64
CA PRO A 310 21.48 -2.11 -3.70
C PRO A 310 21.41 -2.86 -2.37
N ALA A 311 20.20 -3.20 -1.95
CA ALA A 311 20.01 -3.97 -0.73
C ALA A 311 20.60 -5.38 -0.86
N ASN A 312 21.19 -5.89 0.22
CA ASN A 312 21.72 -7.24 0.27
C ASN A 312 20.60 -8.27 0.14
N PHE A 313 20.76 -9.23 -0.78
CA PHE A 313 19.79 -10.30 -1.05
C PHE A 313 19.38 -11.08 0.22
N LEU A 314 20.33 -11.36 1.13
CA LEU A 314 20.03 -12.09 2.37
C LEU A 314 19.13 -11.28 3.31
N ILE A 315 19.31 -9.96 3.36
CA ILE A 315 18.45 -9.07 4.15
C ILE A 315 17.03 -9.11 3.58
N LEU A 316 16.88 -9.01 2.25
CA LEU A 316 15.58 -9.07 1.59
C LEU A 316 14.89 -10.42 1.82
N LEU A 317 15.61 -11.52 1.65
CA LEU A 317 15.08 -12.86 1.88
C LEU A 317 14.63 -13.06 3.34
N THR A 318 15.47 -12.66 4.29
CA THR A 318 15.15 -12.75 5.73
C THR A 318 13.92 -11.92 6.07
N ALA A 319 13.84 -10.70 5.55
CA ALA A 319 12.68 -9.82 5.73
C ALA A 319 11.41 -10.44 5.12
N GLY A 320 11.48 -11.03 3.93
CA GLY A 320 10.36 -11.74 3.31
C GLY A 320 9.87 -12.94 4.13
N ILE A 321 10.77 -13.71 4.69
CA ILE A 321 10.42 -14.82 5.59
C ILE A 321 9.72 -14.28 6.85
N LEU A 322 10.24 -13.21 7.46
CA LEU A 322 9.61 -12.57 8.62
C LEU A 322 8.22 -12.01 8.30
N MET A 323 8.04 -11.41 7.11
CA MET A 323 6.72 -10.94 6.66
C MET A 323 5.73 -12.10 6.56
N ILE A 324 6.14 -13.23 5.96
CA ILE A 324 5.30 -14.42 5.85
C ILE A 324 4.96 -14.99 7.23
N LEU A 325 5.93 -15.14 8.12
CA LEU A 325 5.70 -15.60 9.48
C LEU A 325 4.72 -14.70 10.22
N THR A 326 4.89 -13.37 10.10
CA THR A 326 3.98 -12.39 10.70
C THR A 326 2.56 -12.55 10.16
N LEU A 327 2.41 -12.71 8.84
CA LEU A 327 1.11 -12.88 8.20
C LEU A 327 0.34 -14.11 8.77
N TRP A 328 1.06 -15.17 9.08
CA TRP A 328 0.46 -16.40 9.62
C TRP A 328 0.17 -16.36 11.12
N THR A 329 0.98 -15.63 11.89
CA THR A 329 0.95 -15.68 13.37
C THR A 329 0.30 -14.46 14.02
N SER A 330 0.21 -13.33 13.32
CA SER A 330 -0.27 -12.08 13.91
C SER A 330 -1.79 -12.07 14.13
N LYS A 331 -2.18 -11.97 15.41
CA LYS A 331 -3.56 -11.73 15.80
C LYS A 331 -4.00 -10.29 15.50
N LYS A 332 -3.08 -9.32 15.58
CA LYS A 332 -3.34 -7.91 15.28
C LYS A 332 -3.69 -7.70 13.80
N ALA A 333 -3.03 -8.43 12.88
CA ALA A 333 -3.38 -8.41 11.45
C ALA A 333 -4.83 -8.86 11.20
N MET A 334 -5.31 -9.84 11.96
CA MET A 334 -6.70 -10.26 11.88
C MET A 334 -7.66 -9.21 12.41
N HIS A 335 -7.33 -8.58 13.54
CA HIS A 335 -8.14 -7.52 14.13
C HIS A 335 -8.30 -6.32 13.19
N VAL A 336 -7.21 -5.86 12.56
CA VAL A 336 -7.25 -4.79 11.55
C VAL A 336 -8.11 -5.20 10.35
N SER A 337 -7.96 -6.46 9.88
CA SER A 337 -8.75 -6.98 8.76
C SER A 337 -10.24 -7.08 9.12
N GLU A 338 -10.60 -7.52 10.32
CA GLU A 338 -11.98 -7.60 10.79
C GLU A 338 -12.64 -6.23 10.89
N THR A 339 -11.92 -5.21 11.39
CA THR A 339 -12.41 -3.84 11.42
C THR A 339 -12.74 -3.33 10.03
N GLU A 340 -11.84 -3.52 9.08
CA GLU A 340 -12.05 -3.08 7.70
C GLU A 340 -13.19 -3.83 7.01
N LEU A 341 -13.31 -5.13 7.23
CA LEU A 341 -14.40 -5.94 6.72
C LEU A 341 -15.75 -5.47 7.29
N SER A 342 -15.79 -5.13 8.59
CA SER A 342 -17.00 -4.62 9.23
C SER A 342 -17.43 -3.27 8.67
N LEU A 343 -16.48 -2.37 8.39
CA LEU A 343 -16.73 -1.06 7.77
C LEU A 343 -17.22 -1.16 6.31
N SER A 344 -16.92 -2.24 5.64
CA SER A 344 -17.28 -2.49 4.24
C SER A 344 -18.48 -3.45 4.11
N ALA A 345 -19.02 -3.96 5.23
CA ALA A 345 -20.20 -4.82 5.23
C ALA A 345 -21.43 -4.07 4.71
N GLN A 346 -22.29 -4.80 3.99
CA GLN A 346 -23.51 -4.24 3.39
C GLN A 346 -24.73 -4.38 4.29
N ASP A 347 -24.61 -5.14 5.39
CA ASP A 347 -25.69 -5.36 6.33
C ASP A 347 -25.76 -4.24 7.37
N ASP A 348 -26.97 -3.75 7.65
CA ASP A 348 -27.27 -2.73 8.68
C ASP A 348 -27.07 -3.26 10.13
N ALA A 349 -26.76 -4.53 10.30
CA ALA A 349 -26.63 -5.20 11.61
C ALA A 349 -25.30 -4.90 12.33
N GLY A 350 -24.37 -4.17 11.74
CA GLY A 350 -23.08 -3.83 12.33
C GLY A 350 -23.20 -2.73 13.39
N GLN A 351 -22.71 -2.96 14.59
CA GLN A 351 -22.52 -1.89 15.57
C GLN A 351 -21.60 -0.83 14.99
N GLN A 352 -22.05 0.42 14.95
CA GLN A 352 -21.23 1.55 14.52
C GLN A 352 -20.07 1.72 15.51
N GLN A 353 -18.86 1.35 15.07
CA GLN A 353 -17.66 1.44 15.89
C GLN A 353 -17.20 2.90 16.10
N TYR A 354 -17.56 3.79 15.18
CA TYR A 354 -17.15 5.19 15.19
C TYR A 354 -18.34 6.13 15.02
N GLY A 355 -18.39 7.19 15.83
CA GLY A 355 -19.39 8.25 15.69
C GLY A 355 -19.15 9.13 14.46
N SER A 356 -20.21 9.77 13.96
CA SER A 356 -20.12 10.71 12.84
C SER A 356 -19.42 12.01 13.26
N SER A 357 -18.38 12.44 12.53
CA SER A 357 -17.74 13.74 12.70
C SER A 357 -18.50 14.86 11.95
N VAL A 358 -18.29 16.13 12.32
CA VAL A 358 -18.82 17.28 11.57
C VAL A 358 -18.32 17.26 10.13
N PHE A 359 -17.06 16.89 9.91
CA PHE A 359 -16.42 16.81 8.60
C PHE A 359 -17.08 15.73 7.72
N SER A 360 -17.28 14.52 8.23
CA SER A 360 -17.93 13.43 7.48
C SER A 360 -19.36 13.78 7.12
N ARG A 361 -20.12 14.39 8.05
CA ARG A 361 -21.49 14.87 7.77
C ARG A 361 -21.53 15.94 6.68
N THR A 362 -20.55 16.83 6.62
CA THR A 362 -20.47 17.88 5.60
C THR A 362 -20.22 17.27 4.22
N ILE A 363 -19.30 16.29 4.12
CA ILE A 363 -19.03 15.57 2.87
C ILE A 363 -20.27 14.82 2.39
N VAL A 364 -20.95 14.09 3.29
CA VAL A 364 -22.16 13.36 2.94
C VAL A 364 -23.28 14.32 2.45
N ARG A 365 -23.48 15.46 3.13
CA ARG A 365 -24.45 16.47 2.69
C ARG A 365 -24.09 17.05 1.31
N ALA A 366 -22.82 17.34 1.06
CA ALA A 366 -22.38 17.82 -0.24
C ALA A 366 -22.65 16.76 -1.34
N ALA A 367 -22.33 15.49 -1.08
CA ALA A 367 -22.61 14.39 -2.00
C ALA A 367 -24.11 14.23 -2.27
N LEU A 368 -24.96 14.30 -1.23
CA LEU A 368 -26.42 14.25 -1.38
C LEU A 368 -26.98 15.43 -2.19
N ASN A 369 -26.44 16.64 -2.00
CA ASN A 369 -26.84 17.81 -2.77
C ASN A 369 -26.48 17.66 -4.26
N VAL A 370 -25.29 17.12 -4.55
CA VAL A 370 -24.88 16.81 -5.93
C VAL A 370 -25.78 15.75 -6.54
N SER A 371 -26.08 14.67 -5.81
CA SER A 371 -27.01 13.62 -6.23
C SER A 371 -28.39 14.19 -6.54
N ALA A 372 -28.97 15.01 -5.64
CA ALA A 372 -30.24 15.67 -5.84
C ALA A 372 -30.27 16.62 -7.06
N GLY A 373 -29.10 17.26 -7.33
CA GLY A 373 -28.92 18.08 -8.54
C GLY A 373 -28.99 17.25 -9.83
N ILE A 374 -28.25 16.14 -9.84
CA ILE A 374 -28.25 15.19 -10.99
C ILE A 374 -29.62 14.58 -11.19
N GLU A 375 -30.29 14.20 -10.12
CA GLU A 375 -31.66 13.62 -10.19
C GLU A 375 -32.72 14.54 -10.84
N ARG A 376 -32.53 15.85 -10.76
CA ARG A 376 -33.42 16.82 -11.42
C ARG A 376 -33.27 16.85 -12.94
N VAL A 377 -32.09 16.48 -13.44
CA VAL A 377 -31.73 16.50 -14.86
C VAL A 377 -32.07 15.17 -15.54
N VAL A 378 -32.04 14.06 -14.78
CA VAL A 378 -32.24 12.71 -15.30
C VAL A 378 -33.72 12.40 -15.44
N PRO A 379 -34.21 11.92 -16.63
CA PRO A 379 -35.60 11.52 -16.83
C PRO A 379 -36.10 10.45 -15.85
N LYS A 380 -37.34 10.53 -15.39
CA LYS A 380 -37.92 9.65 -14.36
C LYS A 380 -37.72 8.15 -14.65
N HIS A 381 -37.97 7.71 -15.89
CA HIS A 381 -37.85 6.31 -16.28
C HIS A 381 -36.40 5.78 -16.19
N LEU A 382 -35.40 6.62 -16.48
CA LEU A 382 -33.99 6.28 -16.33
C LEU A 382 -33.63 6.22 -14.85
N ARG A 383 -34.08 7.13 -14.05
CA ARG A 383 -33.87 7.18 -12.61
C ARG A 383 -34.45 5.93 -11.92
N GLU A 384 -35.69 5.55 -12.22
CA GLU A 384 -36.27 4.33 -11.66
C GLU A 384 -35.57 3.06 -12.12
N SER A 385 -35.09 3.00 -13.36
CA SER A 385 -34.32 1.88 -13.88
C SER A 385 -32.95 1.77 -13.21
N ILE A 386 -32.30 2.90 -12.95
CA ILE A 386 -31.02 2.95 -12.20
C ILE A 386 -31.29 2.57 -10.75
N SER A 387 -32.26 3.17 -10.08
CA SER A 387 -32.58 2.91 -8.67
C SER A 387 -32.81 1.44 -8.39
N ARG A 388 -33.54 0.73 -9.23
CA ARG A 388 -33.76 -0.72 -9.12
C ARG A 388 -32.48 -1.56 -9.18
N ARG A 389 -31.42 -1.05 -9.83
CA ARG A 389 -30.13 -1.77 -9.89
C ARG A 389 -29.31 -1.63 -8.62
N PHE A 390 -29.60 -0.60 -7.82
CA PHE A 390 -28.98 -0.35 -6.53
C PHE A 390 -29.81 -0.83 -5.33
N GLU A 391 -31.02 -1.34 -5.57
CA GLU A 391 -31.85 -1.95 -4.53
C GLU A 391 -31.20 -3.22 -4.02
N TYR A 392 -30.88 -3.25 -2.71
CA TYR A 392 -30.26 -4.41 -2.07
C TYR A 392 -31.24 -5.56 -2.07
N GLU A 393 -30.83 -6.67 -2.62
CA GLU A 393 -31.57 -7.90 -2.64
C GLU A 393 -30.65 -9.01 -2.13
N ASP A 394 -30.98 -9.58 -1.00
CA ASP A 394 -30.24 -10.71 -0.42
C ASP A 394 -30.53 -12.00 -1.21
N VAL A 395 -29.87 -12.14 -2.35
CA VAL A 395 -30.10 -13.24 -3.29
C VAL A 395 -29.31 -14.48 -2.94
N GLU A 396 -28.22 -14.36 -2.18
CA GLU A 396 -27.37 -15.46 -1.76
C GLU A 396 -27.03 -15.34 -0.27
N HIS A 397 -27.59 -16.19 0.54
CA HIS A 397 -27.27 -16.35 1.98
C HIS A 397 -25.84 -16.90 2.18
N SER A 398 -24.83 -16.27 1.55
CA SER A 398 -23.44 -16.72 1.63
C SER A 398 -22.79 -16.39 2.98
N GLY A 399 -23.39 -15.51 3.77
CA GLY A 399 -22.81 -14.97 5.01
C GLY A 399 -21.44 -14.32 4.80
N ALA A 400 -21.15 -13.89 3.57
CA ALA A 400 -19.92 -13.17 3.23
C ALA A 400 -20.14 -11.67 3.36
N PRO A 401 -19.25 -10.91 4.03
CA PRO A 401 -19.39 -9.47 4.20
C PRO A 401 -19.27 -8.69 2.88
N TYR A 402 -18.63 -9.28 1.85
CA TYR A 402 -18.55 -8.73 0.51
C TYR A 402 -19.26 -9.64 -0.49
N ASP A 403 -19.95 -9.08 -1.46
CA ASP A 403 -20.25 -9.86 -2.64
C ASP A 403 -18.98 -10.00 -3.52
N MET A 404 -18.96 -11.03 -4.37
CA MET A 404 -17.77 -11.32 -5.20
C MET A 404 -17.51 -10.25 -6.24
N ILE A 405 -18.54 -9.52 -6.71
CA ILE A 405 -18.38 -8.43 -7.66
C ILE A 405 -17.66 -7.25 -7.01
N LEU A 406 -18.00 -6.89 -5.77
CA LEU A 406 -17.30 -5.86 -5.02
C LEU A 406 -15.85 -6.23 -4.76
N SER A 407 -15.56 -7.50 -4.50
CA SER A 407 -14.19 -7.99 -4.32
C SER A 407 -13.31 -7.77 -5.55
N LEU A 408 -13.85 -7.91 -6.76
CA LEU A 408 -13.14 -7.60 -8.01
C LEU A 408 -12.80 -6.11 -8.14
N ILE A 409 -13.68 -5.23 -7.65
CA ILE A 409 -13.44 -3.78 -7.66
C ILE A 409 -12.28 -3.43 -6.73
N HIS A 410 -12.25 -3.98 -5.51
CA HIS A 410 -11.16 -3.75 -4.56
C HIS A 410 -9.81 -4.20 -5.11
N ILE A 411 -9.76 -5.25 -5.91
CA ILE A 411 -8.53 -5.73 -6.56
C ILE A 411 -8.09 -4.79 -7.68
N SER A 412 -9.02 -4.25 -8.46
CA SER A 412 -8.71 -3.36 -9.58
C SER A 412 -8.30 -1.94 -9.13
N GLU A 413 -8.45 -1.61 -7.84
CA GLU A 413 -8.09 -0.32 -7.25
C GLU A 413 -6.98 -0.44 -6.18
N PRO A 414 -5.76 -0.88 -6.54
CA PRO A 414 -4.68 -1.05 -5.57
C PRO A 414 -4.22 0.27 -4.91
N THR A 415 -4.64 1.42 -5.46
CA THR A 415 -4.21 2.75 -5.00
C THR A 415 -5.14 3.37 -3.96
N ARG A 416 -6.26 2.74 -3.58
CA ARG A 416 -7.26 3.31 -2.67
C ARG A 416 -6.72 3.60 -1.26
N ARG A 417 -5.50 3.15 -0.94
CA ARG A 417 -4.92 3.24 0.41
C ARG A 417 -3.46 3.67 0.46
N ARG A 418 -2.97 4.33 -0.56
CA ARG A 418 -1.61 4.86 -0.55
C ARG A 418 -1.59 6.35 -0.40
#